data_94dc1c6e5c89db392165451586610c00
#
_entry.id   94dc1c6e5c89db392165451586610c00
#
_cell.length_a   1.000
_cell.length_b   1.000
_cell.length_c   1.000
_cell.angle_alpha   90.00
_cell.angle_beta   90.00
_cell.angle_gamma   90.00
#
_symmetry.space_group_name_H-M   'P 1'
#
loop_
_entity.id
_entity.type
_entity.pdbx_description
1 polymer ?
#
loop_
_entity_poly.entity_id
_entity_poly.type
_entity_poly.pdbx_seq_one_letter_code
_entity_poly.pdbx_strand_id
1 'polypeptide(L)'
;MRFPLEVVDACCKIRDKYNKPEFIIGYRLSPEEPFENGITMTETMALVRELVKKPIQYIHISQKNFFQKTRRGEGIGVERLKVIHKETRGKVALIGVGGLYSYKDFTKALKSEFVEFIGTGRASMLNKDLGILLKEQRENDINLLLDPVHPELYSIPNMLWALCIKGGDWLPPVKGK
;
A
#
# COMPACT_ATOMS: atom_id res chain seq x y z
N MET A 1 14.06 -9.71 -14.19
CA MET A 1 13.85 -10.16 -12.79
C MET A 1 15.12 -10.38 -11.96
N ARG A 2 16.31 -10.52 -12.57
CA ARG A 2 17.56 -10.83 -11.83
C ARG A 2 17.85 -9.83 -10.71
N PHE A 3 17.92 -8.53 -11.02
CA PHE A 3 18.27 -7.48 -10.05
C PHE A 3 17.40 -7.48 -8.77
N PRO A 4 16.06 -7.41 -8.82
CA PRO A 4 15.23 -7.38 -7.62
C PRO A 4 15.41 -8.63 -6.74
N LEU A 5 15.59 -9.80 -7.32
CA LEU A 5 15.79 -11.04 -6.56
C LEU A 5 17.18 -11.09 -5.90
N GLU A 6 18.23 -10.62 -6.57
CA GLU A 6 19.58 -10.50 -5.98
C GLU A 6 19.60 -9.53 -4.80
N VAL A 7 18.85 -8.40 -4.85
CA VAL A 7 18.73 -7.47 -3.72
C VAL A 7 18.05 -8.14 -2.54
N VAL A 8 16.95 -8.87 -2.76
CA VAL A 8 16.26 -9.63 -1.69
C VAL A 8 17.20 -10.66 -1.07
N ASP A 9 17.92 -11.43 -1.91
CA ASP A 9 18.89 -12.43 -1.44
C ASP A 9 20.02 -11.80 -0.61
N ALA A 10 20.51 -10.63 -1.03
CA ALA A 10 21.53 -9.90 -0.27
C ALA A 10 21.02 -9.45 1.11
N CYS A 11 19.77 -8.91 1.18
CA CYS A 11 19.17 -8.54 2.45
C CYS A 11 19.01 -9.74 3.39
N CYS A 12 18.50 -10.87 2.86
CA CYS A 12 18.36 -12.11 3.64
C CYS A 12 19.72 -12.61 4.15
N LYS A 13 20.76 -12.63 3.30
CA LYS A 13 22.12 -13.02 3.71
C LYS A 13 22.68 -12.13 4.82
N ILE A 14 22.43 -10.82 4.79
CA ILE A 14 22.86 -9.90 5.85
C ILE A 14 22.11 -10.18 7.15
N ARG A 15 20.79 -10.35 7.12
CA ARG A 15 20.01 -10.74 8.29
C ARG A 15 20.58 -11.99 8.95
N ASP A 16 20.84 -13.02 8.14
CA ASP A 16 21.34 -14.31 8.61
C ASP A 16 22.78 -14.19 9.14
N LYS A 17 23.66 -13.42 8.47
CA LYS A 17 25.03 -13.13 8.91
C LYS A 17 25.08 -12.50 10.31
N TYR A 18 24.12 -11.62 10.62
CA TYR A 18 24.04 -10.95 11.93
C TYR A 18 23.17 -11.70 12.94
N ASN A 19 22.72 -12.90 12.60
CA ASN A 19 21.85 -13.74 13.43
C ASN A 19 20.63 -12.98 13.97
N LYS A 20 19.88 -12.33 13.03
CA LYS A 20 18.68 -11.55 13.34
C LYS A 20 17.44 -12.14 12.63
N PRO A 21 17.02 -13.37 12.97
CA PRO A 21 15.90 -14.04 12.30
C PRO A 21 14.57 -13.29 12.43
N GLU A 22 14.42 -12.50 13.51
CA GLU A 22 13.25 -11.67 13.79
C GLU A 22 13.18 -10.41 12.92
N PHE A 23 14.26 -10.06 12.17
CA PHE A 23 14.27 -8.87 11.31
C PHE A 23 13.35 -9.08 10.09
N ILE A 24 12.31 -8.24 10.01
CA ILE A 24 11.30 -8.34 8.97
C ILE A 24 11.84 -7.77 7.66
N ILE A 25 11.79 -8.57 6.60
CA ILE A 25 12.13 -8.18 5.22
C ILE A 25 10.86 -8.25 4.39
N GLY A 26 10.54 -7.17 3.71
CA GLY A 26 9.44 -7.13 2.77
C GLY A 26 9.83 -6.57 1.42
N TYR A 27 9.00 -6.78 0.42
CA TYR A 27 9.20 -6.25 -0.92
C TYR A 27 8.04 -5.36 -1.33
N ARG A 28 8.33 -4.12 -1.79
CA ARG A 28 7.30 -3.21 -2.29
C ARG A 28 7.44 -3.04 -3.79
N LEU A 29 6.32 -3.16 -4.50
CA LEU A 29 6.27 -3.01 -5.95
C LEU A 29 5.01 -2.25 -6.43
N SER A 30 5.11 -1.63 -7.60
CA SER A 30 3.98 -1.15 -8.37
C SER A 30 3.58 -2.24 -9.37
N PRO A 31 2.34 -2.73 -9.33
CA PRO A 31 2.00 -3.95 -10.07
C PRO A 31 1.84 -3.74 -11.56
N GLU A 32 1.61 -2.49 -11.98
CA GLU A 32 1.37 -2.18 -13.38
C GLU A 32 1.68 -0.70 -13.64
N GLU A 33 2.44 -0.42 -14.70
CA GLU A 33 2.78 0.94 -15.11
C GLU A 33 1.80 1.47 -16.16
N PRO A 34 1.55 2.79 -16.22
CA PRO A 34 0.57 3.38 -17.15
C PRO A 34 1.06 3.44 -18.60
N PHE A 35 2.36 3.32 -18.84
CA PHE A 35 2.99 3.48 -20.14
C PHE A 35 2.85 2.22 -21.00
N GLU A 36 2.84 2.37 -22.33
CA GLU A 36 2.69 1.27 -23.28
C GLU A 36 3.75 0.17 -23.08
N ASN A 37 5.01 0.58 -22.94
CA ASN A 37 6.15 -0.31 -22.72
C ASN A 37 6.46 -0.56 -21.23
N GLY A 38 5.56 -0.16 -20.32
CA GLY A 38 5.72 -0.35 -18.89
C GLY A 38 5.36 -1.76 -18.45
N ILE A 39 5.75 -2.10 -17.21
CA ILE A 39 5.45 -3.38 -16.56
C ILE A 39 3.94 -3.66 -16.58
N THR A 40 3.59 -4.89 -16.95
CA THR A 40 2.22 -5.41 -16.92
C THR A 40 2.05 -6.42 -15.77
N MET A 41 0.82 -6.86 -15.55
CA MET A 41 0.57 -7.91 -14.54
C MET A 41 1.24 -9.24 -14.88
N THR A 42 1.61 -9.50 -16.14
CA THR A 42 2.35 -10.72 -16.50
C THR A 42 3.76 -10.73 -15.88
N GLU A 43 4.51 -9.64 -16.04
CA GLU A 43 5.85 -9.52 -15.43
C GLU A 43 5.78 -9.44 -13.92
N THR A 44 4.77 -8.72 -13.39
CA THR A 44 4.52 -8.64 -11.95
C THR A 44 4.24 -10.00 -11.35
N MET A 45 3.38 -10.82 -11.94
CA MET A 45 3.07 -12.15 -11.43
C MET A 45 4.26 -13.09 -11.54
N ALA A 46 5.09 -12.97 -12.60
CA ALA A 46 6.34 -13.69 -12.69
C ALA A 46 7.29 -13.35 -11.53
N LEU A 47 7.41 -12.05 -11.17
CA LEU A 47 8.21 -11.62 -10.02
C LEU A 47 7.62 -12.11 -8.69
N VAL A 48 6.30 -11.98 -8.50
CA VAL A 48 5.60 -12.43 -7.27
C VAL A 48 5.82 -13.94 -7.03
N ARG A 49 5.72 -14.77 -8.07
CA ARG A 49 5.98 -16.23 -7.98
C ARG A 49 7.40 -16.56 -7.52
N GLU A 50 8.38 -15.72 -7.83
CA GLU A 50 9.74 -15.90 -7.32
C GLU A 50 9.90 -15.33 -5.90
N LEU A 51 9.28 -14.19 -5.60
CA LEU A 51 9.34 -13.57 -4.28
C LEU A 51 8.73 -14.45 -3.18
N VAL A 52 7.61 -15.14 -3.45
CA VAL A 52 6.98 -16.05 -2.45
C VAL A 52 7.81 -17.28 -2.11
N LYS A 53 8.89 -17.55 -2.86
CA LYS A 53 9.86 -18.61 -2.55
C LYS A 53 11.01 -18.11 -1.66
N LYS A 54 11.11 -16.79 -1.44
CA LYS A 54 12.17 -16.15 -0.64
C LYS A 54 11.74 -16.04 0.83
N PRO A 55 12.68 -16.00 1.78
CA PRO A 55 12.37 -15.88 3.21
C PRO A 55 12.04 -14.42 3.60
N ILE A 56 11.06 -13.83 2.90
CA ILE A 56 10.49 -12.52 3.19
C ILE A 56 9.15 -12.68 3.90
N GLN A 57 8.73 -11.65 4.66
CA GLN A 57 7.53 -11.71 5.49
C GLN A 57 6.32 -11.08 4.81
N TYR A 58 6.51 -10.10 3.91
CA TYR A 58 5.39 -9.48 3.21
C TYR A 58 5.75 -8.97 1.80
N ILE A 59 4.72 -8.83 0.98
CA ILE A 59 4.75 -8.06 -0.27
C ILE A 59 3.77 -6.90 -0.14
N HIS A 60 4.22 -5.67 -0.45
CA HIS A 60 3.42 -4.46 -0.40
C HIS A 60 3.14 -3.95 -1.81
N ILE A 61 1.87 -3.83 -2.17
CA ILE A 61 1.45 -3.35 -3.49
C ILE A 61 1.17 -1.85 -3.46
N SER A 62 1.92 -1.10 -4.27
CA SER A 62 1.75 0.34 -4.44
C SER A 62 0.81 0.64 -5.59
N GLN A 63 -0.38 1.18 -5.30
CA GLN A 63 -1.37 1.57 -6.32
C GLN A 63 -2.24 2.74 -5.85
N LYS A 64 -2.87 3.45 -6.79
CA LYS A 64 -3.69 4.64 -6.50
C LYS A 64 -5.06 4.31 -5.87
N ASN A 65 -5.66 3.18 -6.24
CA ASN A 65 -6.96 2.73 -5.76
C ASN A 65 -6.86 1.28 -5.32
N PHE A 66 -7.36 0.94 -4.12
CA PHE A 66 -7.32 -0.40 -3.54
C PHE A 66 -8.02 -1.44 -4.44
N PHE A 67 -9.14 -1.09 -5.04
CA PHE A 67 -9.91 -1.95 -5.95
C PHE A 67 -9.54 -1.76 -7.43
N GLN A 68 -8.34 -1.29 -7.71
CA GLN A 68 -7.89 -1.07 -9.08
C GLN A 68 -7.79 -2.39 -9.85
N LYS A 69 -8.48 -2.42 -11.01
CA LYS A 69 -8.46 -3.59 -11.90
C LYS A 69 -7.22 -3.64 -12.76
N THR A 70 -6.84 -4.83 -13.13
CA THR A 70 -5.77 -5.11 -14.10
C THR A 70 -6.19 -4.60 -15.48
N ARG A 71 -5.30 -3.85 -16.13
CA ARG A 71 -5.50 -3.33 -17.48
C ARG A 71 -4.82 -4.18 -18.54
N ARG A 72 -3.63 -4.72 -18.22
CA ARG A 72 -2.79 -5.48 -19.16
C ARG A 72 -2.17 -6.70 -18.48
N GLY A 73 -2.06 -7.79 -19.24
CA GLY A 73 -1.41 -9.02 -18.77
C GLY A 73 -2.35 -9.93 -17.99
N GLU A 74 -1.81 -10.66 -17.01
CA GLU A 74 -2.54 -11.68 -16.27
C GLU A 74 -3.67 -11.09 -15.43
N GLY A 75 -4.88 -11.62 -15.56
CA GLY A 75 -6.04 -11.21 -14.76
C GLY A 75 -6.72 -9.91 -15.23
N ILE A 76 -6.67 -9.57 -16.52
CA ILE A 76 -7.37 -8.40 -17.07
C ILE A 76 -8.81 -8.33 -16.55
N GLY A 77 -9.22 -7.12 -16.12
CA GLY A 77 -10.57 -6.84 -15.59
C GLY A 77 -10.81 -7.26 -14.14
N VAL A 78 -9.91 -8.03 -13.53
CA VAL A 78 -9.98 -8.45 -12.11
C VAL A 78 -9.15 -7.49 -11.26
N GLU A 79 -9.53 -7.28 -9.99
CA GLU A 79 -8.76 -6.47 -9.05
C GLU A 79 -7.33 -7.02 -8.89
N ARG A 80 -6.33 -6.14 -9.03
CA ARG A 80 -4.90 -6.51 -8.97
C ARG A 80 -4.54 -7.23 -7.68
N LEU A 81 -5.02 -6.73 -6.53
CA LEU A 81 -4.79 -7.35 -5.23
C LEU A 81 -5.36 -8.78 -5.19
N LYS A 82 -6.55 -9.00 -5.74
CA LYS A 82 -7.16 -10.34 -5.83
C LYS A 82 -6.33 -11.29 -6.69
N VAL A 83 -5.78 -10.81 -7.82
CA VAL A 83 -4.92 -11.62 -8.69
C VAL A 83 -3.63 -12.01 -7.95
N ILE A 84 -2.98 -11.04 -7.29
CA ILE A 84 -1.74 -11.25 -6.54
C ILE A 84 -1.97 -12.15 -5.32
N HIS A 85 -3.07 -11.94 -4.59
CA HIS A 85 -3.41 -12.70 -3.39
C HIS A 85 -3.54 -14.21 -3.65
N LYS A 86 -4.00 -14.62 -4.82
CA LYS A 86 -4.03 -16.04 -5.19
C LYS A 86 -2.67 -16.72 -5.11
N GLU A 87 -1.59 -15.95 -5.37
CA GLU A 87 -0.23 -16.47 -5.33
C GLU A 87 0.43 -16.33 -3.96
N THR A 88 0.12 -15.25 -3.22
CA THR A 88 0.73 -14.95 -1.91
C THR A 88 0.07 -15.65 -0.74
N ARG A 89 -1.22 -15.97 -0.84
CA ARG A 89 -2.04 -16.55 0.23
C ARG A 89 -1.39 -17.77 0.87
N GLY A 90 -1.22 -17.69 2.19
CA GLY A 90 -0.60 -18.76 2.98
C GLY A 90 0.92 -18.92 2.81
N LYS A 91 1.56 -18.05 2.02
CA LYS A 91 3.02 -18.06 1.79
C LYS A 91 3.68 -16.81 2.39
N VAL A 92 3.23 -15.62 2.02
CA VAL A 92 3.72 -14.32 2.51
C VAL A 92 2.53 -13.39 2.69
N ALA A 93 2.59 -12.49 3.67
CA ALA A 93 1.52 -11.51 3.88
C ALA A 93 1.47 -10.51 2.72
N LEU A 94 0.26 -10.17 2.27
CA LEU A 94 0.03 -9.13 1.28
C LEU A 94 -0.47 -7.85 1.95
N ILE A 95 0.19 -6.73 1.68
CA ILE A 95 -0.22 -5.40 2.11
C ILE A 95 -0.78 -4.66 0.91
N GLY A 96 -2.07 -4.30 0.96
CA GLY A 96 -2.73 -3.49 -0.05
C GLY A 96 -2.86 -2.03 0.37
N VAL A 97 -2.77 -1.11 -0.58
CA VAL A 97 -2.95 0.33 -0.35
C VAL A 97 -3.68 0.97 -1.52
N GLY A 98 -4.29 2.12 -1.29
CA GLY A 98 -4.80 2.98 -2.36
C GLY A 98 -6.15 3.61 -2.08
N GLY A 99 -6.16 4.93 -1.80
CA GLY A 99 -7.35 5.77 -1.79
C GLY A 99 -8.43 5.38 -0.79
N LEU A 100 -8.06 4.82 0.36
CA LEU A 100 -8.99 4.54 1.46
C LEU A 100 -8.95 5.71 2.45
N TYR A 101 -10.10 6.31 2.74
CA TYR A 101 -10.21 7.47 3.62
C TYR A 101 -11.28 7.29 4.72
N SER A 102 -12.45 6.77 4.36
CA SER A 102 -13.58 6.62 5.29
C SER A 102 -13.57 5.26 6.00
N TYR A 103 -14.26 5.18 7.12
CA TYR A 103 -14.53 3.91 7.81
C TYR A 103 -15.12 2.86 6.87
N LYS A 104 -16.03 3.29 5.99
CA LYS A 104 -16.68 2.43 4.98
C LYS A 104 -15.67 1.87 3.97
N ASP A 105 -14.68 2.69 3.54
CA ASP A 105 -13.62 2.22 2.62
C ASP A 105 -12.77 1.13 3.27
N PHE A 106 -12.31 1.36 4.51
CA PHE A 106 -11.53 0.38 5.25
C PHE A 106 -12.31 -0.91 5.52
N THR A 107 -13.57 -0.79 5.94
CA THR A 107 -14.44 -1.95 6.17
C THR A 107 -14.65 -2.76 4.88
N LYS A 108 -14.89 -2.09 3.75
CA LYS A 108 -15.01 -2.75 2.44
C LYS A 108 -13.71 -3.44 2.02
N ALA A 109 -12.57 -2.79 2.25
CA ALA A 109 -11.27 -3.35 1.92
C ALA A 109 -10.96 -4.61 2.77
N LEU A 110 -11.23 -4.58 4.08
CA LEU A 110 -11.07 -5.74 4.97
C LEU A 110 -11.99 -6.91 4.56
N LYS A 111 -13.27 -6.61 4.29
CA LYS A 111 -14.24 -7.63 3.86
C LYS A 111 -13.95 -8.23 2.48
N SER A 112 -13.05 -7.66 1.70
CA SER A 112 -12.66 -8.21 0.39
C SER A 112 -11.81 -9.47 0.49
N GLU A 113 -11.14 -9.65 1.63
CA GLU A 113 -10.20 -10.76 1.88
C GLU A 113 -9.08 -10.88 0.84
N PHE A 114 -8.74 -9.75 0.18
CA PHE A 114 -7.67 -9.72 -0.82
C PHE A 114 -6.28 -9.48 -0.24
N VAL A 115 -6.20 -9.13 1.04
CA VAL A 115 -4.94 -8.78 1.72
C VAL A 115 -5.01 -9.14 3.20
N GLU A 116 -3.87 -9.41 3.81
CA GLU A 116 -3.73 -9.59 5.26
C GLU A 116 -3.60 -8.26 5.98
N PHE A 117 -3.06 -7.21 5.32
CA PHE A 117 -2.89 -5.89 5.91
C PHE A 117 -3.28 -4.79 4.94
N ILE A 118 -3.78 -3.69 5.48
CA ILE A 118 -4.08 -2.47 4.74
C ILE A 118 -3.05 -1.40 5.12
N GLY A 119 -2.33 -0.90 4.13
CA GLY A 119 -1.47 0.27 4.26
C GLY A 119 -2.27 1.55 4.03
N THR A 120 -1.99 2.60 4.80
CA THR A 120 -2.59 3.91 4.64
C THR A 120 -1.53 5.01 4.72
N GLY A 121 -1.65 6.02 3.89
CA GLY A 121 -0.77 7.18 3.87
C GLY A 121 -1.58 8.46 4.10
N ARG A 122 -2.31 8.92 3.08
CA ARG A 122 -3.05 10.18 3.13
C ARG A 122 -4.08 10.24 4.27
N ALA A 123 -4.81 9.16 4.51
CA ALA A 123 -5.77 9.12 5.62
C ALA A 123 -5.09 9.22 6.99
N SER A 124 -3.87 8.67 7.16
CA SER A 124 -3.09 8.83 8.39
C SER A 124 -2.51 10.24 8.55
N MET A 125 -2.26 10.97 7.45
CA MET A 125 -1.89 12.39 7.53
C MET A 125 -3.06 13.25 8.01
N LEU A 126 -4.30 12.86 7.66
CA LEU A 126 -5.52 13.53 8.10
C LEU A 126 -5.93 13.17 9.54
N ASN A 127 -5.56 11.97 9.99
CA ASN A 127 -6.00 11.41 11.27
C ASN A 127 -4.83 10.67 11.93
N LYS A 128 -4.13 11.33 12.86
CA LYS A 128 -3.00 10.73 13.59
C LYS A 128 -3.39 9.46 14.36
N ASP A 129 -4.64 9.40 14.82
CA ASP A 129 -5.19 8.29 15.61
C ASP A 129 -6.09 7.37 14.78
N LEU A 130 -5.92 7.34 13.44
CA LEU A 130 -6.79 6.61 12.51
C LEU A 130 -7.05 5.16 12.92
N GLY A 131 -6.01 4.44 13.36
CA GLY A 131 -6.14 3.05 13.80
C GLY A 131 -7.08 2.89 15.01
N ILE A 132 -7.05 3.83 15.96
CA ILE A 132 -7.95 3.86 17.13
C ILE A 132 -9.37 4.16 16.67
N LEU A 133 -9.57 5.18 15.84
CA LEU A 133 -10.88 5.58 15.31
C LEU A 133 -11.55 4.43 14.56
N LEU A 134 -10.80 3.70 13.75
CA LEU A 134 -11.30 2.53 13.03
C LEU A 134 -11.67 1.39 13.97
N LYS A 135 -10.83 1.08 14.98
CA LYS A 135 -11.07 0.03 15.97
C LYS A 135 -12.31 0.32 16.82
N GLU A 136 -12.49 1.57 17.23
CA GLU A 136 -13.61 2.04 18.05
C GLU A 136 -14.88 2.37 17.23
N GLN A 137 -14.84 2.17 15.92
CA GLN A 137 -15.95 2.45 14.99
C GLN A 137 -16.44 3.90 15.02
N ARG A 138 -15.54 4.83 15.27
CA ARG A 138 -15.79 6.28 15.37
C ARG A 138 -15.77 6.93 14.00
N GLU A 139 -16.71 6.56 13.15
CA GLU A 139 -16.78 7.00 11.75
C GLU A 139 -16.88 8.53 11.60
N ASN A 140 -17.67 9.18 12.46
CA ASN A 140 -17.91 10.62 12.40
C ASN A 140 -16.68 11.46 12.80
N ASP A 141 -15.68 10.86 13.47
CA ASP A 141 -14.46 11.54 13.90
C ASP A 141 -13.33 11.43 12.87
N ILE A 142 -13.56 10.70 11.79
CA ILE A 142 -12.56 10.54 10.71
C ILE A 142 -12.62 11.73 9.76
N ASN A 143 -11.54 12.51 9.72
CA ASN A 143 -11.37 13.59 8.76
C ASN A 143 -11.08 13.03 7.37
N LEU A 144 -11.89 13.41 6.38
CA LEU A 144 -11.73 12.99 4.98
C LEU A 144 -10.96 14.02 4.16
N LEU A 145 -10.91 15.27 4.61
CA LEU A 145 -10.28 16.41 3.96
C LEU A 145 -9.38 17.13 4.95
N LEU A 146 -8.28 17.69 4.45
CA LEU A 146 -7.42 18.58 5.21
C LEU A 146 -8.09 19.95 5.33
N ASP A 147 -8.26 20.46 6.54
CA ASP A 147 -8.77 21.79 6.80
C ASP A 147 -7.59 22.79 6.76
N PRO A 148 -7.53 23.70 5.78
CA PRO A 148 -6.40 24.60 5.60
C PRO A 148 -6.31 25.70 6.67
N VAL A 149 -7.39 25.91 7.45
CA VAL A 149 -7.48 26.98 8.46
C VAL A 149 -6.98 26.53 9.82
N HIS A 150 -6.94 25.20 10.04
CA HIS A 150 -6.60 24.59 11.33
C HIS A 150 -5.38 23.64 11.23
N PRO A 151 -4.15 24.16 10.97
CA PRO A 151 -2.95 23.31 10.85
C PRO A 151 -2.60 22.56 12.14
N GLU A 152 -3.01 23.08 13.30
CA GLU A 152 -2.77 22.48 14.63
C GLU A 152 -3.47 21.12 14.83
N LEU A 153 -4.48 20.80 14.04
CA LEU A 153 -5.17 19.51 14.10
C LEU A 153 -4.29 18.36 13.55
N TYR A 154 -3.28 18.69 12.77
CA TYR A 154 -2.47 17.73 12.04
C TYR A 154 -1.02 17.78 12.50
N SER A 155 -0.39 16.64 12.70
CA SER A 155 1.04 16.54 13.02
C SER A 155 1.91 16.61 11.75
N ILE A 156 1.63 17.58 10.86
CA ILE A 156 2.32 17.76 9.57
C ILE A 156 3.38 18.85 9.71
N PRO A 157 4.67 18.58 9.42
CA PRO A 157 5.71 19.61 9.45
C PRO A 157 5.43 20.76 8.49
N ASN A 158 5.84 22.00 8.85
CA ASN A 158 5.52 23.23 8.11
C ASN A 158 5.83 23.16 6.61
N MET A 159 6.97 22.58 6.22
CA MET A 159 7.36 22.45 4.80
C MET A 159 6.40 21.51 4.04
N LEU A 160 6.04 20.40 4.65
CA LEU A 160 5.08 19.46 4.06
C LEU A 160 3.66 20.04 4.07
N TRP A 161 3.29 20.79 5.12
CA TRP A 161 2.03 21.53 5.16
C TRP A 161 1.87 22.46 3.96
N ALA A 162 2.89 23.27 3.67
CA ALA A 162 2.88 24.19 2.52
C ALA A 162 2.67 23.44 1.19
N LEU A 163 3.21 22.23 1.05
CA LEU A 163 2.97 21.37 -0.12
C LEU A 163 1.54 20.82 -0.12
N CYS A 164 1.01 20.38 1.01
CA CYS A 164 -0.37 19.90 1.14
C CYS A 164 -1.37 20.99 0.70
N ILE A 165 -1.17 22.23 1.16
CA ILE A 165 -2.04 23.35 0.79
C ILE A 165 -1.97 23.67 -0.71
N LYS A 166 -0.82 23.53 -1.36
CA LYS A 166 -0.72 23.66 -2.83
C LYS A 166 -1.50 22.55 -3.56
N GLY A 167 -1.61 21.39 -2.96
CA GLY A 167 -2.25 20.22 -3.51
C GLY A 167 -1.32 19.36 -4.39
N GLY A 168 -1.75 18.16 -4.68
CA GLY A 168 -1.03 17.20 -5.54
C GLY A 168 -1.61 15.80 -5.38
N ASP A 169 -1.47 14.97 -6.41
CA ASP A 169 -2.07 13.62 -6.49
C ASP A 169 -1.70 12.67 -5.33
N TRP A 170 -0.52 12.89 -4.73
CA TRP A 170 0.00 12.05 -3.63
C TRP A 170 -0.27 12.63 -2.24
N LEU A 171 -0.79 13.85 -2.16
CA LEU A 171 -1.11 14.57 -0.92
C LEU A 171 -2.58 14.36 -0.53
N PRO A 172 -2.95 14.63 0.75
CA PRO A 172 -4.34 14.58 1.18
C PRO A 172 -5.20 15.59 0.42
N PRO A 173 -6.48 15.30 0.15
CA PRO A 173 -7.40 16.27 -0.42
C PRO A 173 -7.66 17.40 0.57
N VAL A 174 -7.77 18.64 0.06
CA VAL A 174 -7.94 19.87 0.85
C VAL A 174 -9.36 20.37 0.72
N LYS A 175 -9.94 20.83 1.85
CA LYS A 175 -11.28 21.41 1.91
C LYS A 175 -11.32 22.71 1.10
N GLY A 176 -12.28 22.83 0.22
CA GLY A 176 -12.47 24.03 -0.62
C GLY A 176 -11.64 24.05 -1.92
N LYS A 177 -10.99 22.94 -2.29
CA LYS A 177 -10.29 22.77 -3.57
C LYS A 177 -10.92 21.67 -4.41
#